data_7cc207c4345dccf0d17d67b043845f1b
#
_entry.id   7cc207c4345dccf0d17d67b043845f1b
#
_cell.length_a   1.000
_cell.length_b   1.000
_cell.length_c   1.000
_cell.angle_alpha   90.00
_cell.angle_beta   90.00
_cell.angle_gamma   90.00
#
_symmetry.space_group_name_H-M   'P 1'
#
loop_
_entity.id
_entity.type
_entity.pdbx_description
1 polymer ?
#
loop_
_entity_poly.entity_id
_entity_poly.type
_entity_poly.pdbx_seq_one_letter_code
_entity_poly.pdbx_strand_id
1 'polypeptide(L)'
;MLALFASIVILPFAFASCNDDETPISSSTPTTNKAECLTDSAKRAMVYSLTDLEGKKGRIYEMTYTVDYKLDEALQFGIDGTTKLRQFVALRLFDKLPTSQLPTLTYDAGCSAFACPDSRSNDYLMGRNFDFNHFAPGTTNREMIPVIAVHTAPAGGKKSVSFVDGKFVDYNQGFYTDKNSDLSMLMALPYLLLDGINEEGFAVSVLKLDGLPTKQEDADKPTIFTTVAMRMLLDRASTVQEAIGMLEQYNMCMDKEKASYHFFMADATGDYAIVEYTNADTLKHPNKMEALQGNDTLRCVTNFYVSPTMANTMHGINHSDHGKVRYKNLRSGLLDYNYKATPAQAKGLLQIVAQGPNDSQSSTGFTQWSEVYNLSKRTVSMSILREWGKTFEFGITQKK
;
A
#
# COMPACT_ATOMS: atom_id res chain seq x y z
N MET A 1 -44.03 -7.73 -52.04
CA MET A 1 -44.14 -9.20 -52.01
C MET A 1 -43.21 -9.70 -50.94
N LEU A 2 -43.50 -10.37 -49.90
CA LEU A 2 -44.66 -11.02 -49.30
C LEU A 2 -44.49 -10.89 -47.78
N ALA A 3 -45.57 -10.58 -47.14
CA ALA A 3 -45.73 -10.68 -45.67
C ALA A 3 -46.08 -12.13 -45.30
N LEU A 4 -45.83 -12.50 -44.02
CA LEU A 4 -46.67 -13.42 -43.24
C LEU A 4 -46.14 -13.44 -41.81
N PHE A 5 -46.84 -12.87 -40.83
CA PHE A 5 -47.91 -13.34 -39.91
C PHE A 5 -47.35 -14.23 -38.78
N ALA A 6 -47.31 -13.72 -37.68
CA ALA A 6 -47.94 -13.83 -36.36
C ALA A 6 -48.45 -15.22 -35.96
N SER A 7 -48.10 -15.63 -34.73
CA SER A 7 -49.04 -16.36 -33.88
C SER A 7 -48.70 -16.14 -32.39
N ILE A 8 -49.60 -15.47 -31.74
CA ILE A 8 -49.72 -15.31 -30.27
C ILE A 8 -50.37 -16.58 -29.72
N VAL A 9 -49.82 -17.20 -28.69
CA VAL A 9 -50.54 -18.18 -27.87
C VAL A 9 -50.60 -17.67 -26.47
N ILE A 10 -51.82 -17.30 -26.06
CA ILE A 10 -52.24 -17.01 -24.69
C ILE A 10 -52.78 -18.30 -24.09
N LEU A 11 -52.38 -18.68 -22.92
CA LEU A 11 -53.10 -19.66 -22.06
C LEU A 11 -52.85 -19.37 -20.57
N PRO A 12 -53.74 -19.84 -19.67
CA PRO A 12 -54.42 -18.96 -18.76
C PRO A 12 -53.97 -19.12 -17.29
N PHE A 13 -54.39 -18.14 -16.51
CA PHE A 13 -54.32 -18.09 -15.04
C PHE A 13 -55.01 -19.29 -14.36
N ALA A 14 -54.30 -19.85 -13.36
CA ALA A 14 -54.94 -20.60 -12.30
C ALA A 14 -54.51 -20.00 -10.94
N PHE A 15 -55.47 -19.47 -10.22
CA PHE A 15 -55.33 -19.09 -8.81
C PHE A 15 -55.36 -20.36 -7.95
N ALA A 16 -54.40 -20.50 -7.06
CA ALA A 16 -54.51 -21.37 -5.89
C ALA A 16 -53.98 -20.68 -4.65
N SER A 17 -54.83 -20.67 -3.72
CA SER A 17 -54.91 -20.20 -2.34
C SER A 17 -53.69 -20.39 -1.45
N CYS A 18 -53.62 -19.43 -0.51
CA CYS A 18 -52.71 -19.31 0.65
C CYS A 18 -52.59 -20.58 1.50
N ASN A 19 -51.36 -20.84 1.96
CA ASN A 19 -51.13 -21.34 3.30
C ASN A 19 -49.83 -20.70 3.81
N ASP A 20 -49.93 -20.08 4.98
CA ASP A 20 -48.84 -19.55 5.76
C ASP A 20 -48.02 -20.68 6.34
N ASP A 21 -46.75 -20.77 5.92
CA ASP A 21 -45.69 -21.42 6.68
C ASP A 21 -44.44 -20.53 6.55
N GLU A 22 -44.06 -19.91 7.68
CA GLU A 22 -42.82 -19.19 7.83
C GLU A 22 -41.64 -20.12 7.69
N THR A 23 -41.05 -20.16 6.48
CA THR A 23 -39.72 -20.70 6.28
C THR A 23 -38.70 -19.59 6.47
N PRO A 24 -37.57 -19.83 7.15
CA PRO A 24 -36.59 -18.78 7.44
C PRO A 24 -35.99 -18.27 6.11
N ILE A 25 -35.89 -16.96 6.05
CA ILE A 25 -35.31 -16.20 4.94
C ILE A 25 -33.96 -16.83 4.58
N SER A 26 -33.96 -17.53 3.47
CA SER A 26 -32.75 -17.97 2.78
C SER A 26 -31.85 -16.77 2.60
N SER A 27 -30.69 -16.78 3.24
CA SER A 27 -29.58 -15.89 2.95
C SER A 27 -29.42 -15.81 1.42
N SER A 28 -29.65 -14.65 0.85
CA SER A 28 -29.35 -14.38 -0.54
C SER A 28 -27.88 -14.76 -0.78
N THR A 29 -27.68 -15.80 -1.56
CA THR A 29 -26.36 -16.19 -2.06
C THR A 29 -25.75 -14.95 -2.72
N PRO A 30 -24.57 -14.47 -2.32
CA PRO A 30 -23.96 -13.34 -2.98
C PRO A 30 -23.80 -13.66 -4.44
N THR A 31 -24.17 -12.74 -5.32
CA THR A 31 -23.84 -12.81 -6.74
C THR A 31 -22.33 -13.03 -6.83
N THR A 32 -21.92 -14.17 -7.33
CA THR A 32 -20.54 -14.64 -7.30
C THR A 32 -19.68 -13.73 -8.17
N ASN A 33 -18.94 -12.82 -7.53
CA ASN A 33 -17.79 -12.19 -8.19
C ASN A 33 -16.86 -13.30 -8.65
N LYS A 34 -16.29 -13.14 -9.84
CA LYS A 34 -15.46 -14.18 -10.42
C LYS A 34 -14.12 -14.24 -9.72
N ALA A 35 -13.67 -15.42 -9.40
CA ALA A 35 -12.30 -15.73 -9.01
C ALA A 35 -11.80 -16.82 -9.95
N GLU A 36 -11.68 -16.48 -11.23
CA GLU A 36 -11.52 -17.45 -12.32
C GLU A 36 -10.21 -18.24 -12.22
N CYS A 37 -9.16 -17.59 -11.72
CA CYS A 37 -7.85 -18.22 -11.56
C CYS A 37 -7.72 -19.07 -10.29
N LEU A 38 -8.74 -19.09 -9.42
CA LEU A 38 -8.71 -19.80 -8.14
C LEU A 38 -9.68 -20.99 -8.17
N THR A 39 -9.15 -22.19 -8.00
CA THR A 39 -9.93 -23.43 -7.82
C THR A 39 -9.85 -23.95 -6.39
N ASP A 40 -8.80 -23.62 -5.67
CA ASP A 40 -8.62 -23.95 -4.26
C ASP A 40 -9.68 -23.25 -3.40
N SER A 41 -10.36 -24.02 -2.55
CA SER A 41 -11.47 -23.53 -1.72
C SER A 41 -11.03 -22.53 -0.67
N ALA A 42 -9.83 -22.67 -0.10
CA ALA A 42 -9.30 -21.76 0.91
C ALA A 42 -8.94 -20.41 0.29
N LYS A 43 -8.32 -20.40 -0.90
CA LYS A 43 -8.03 -19.17 -1.65
C LYS A 43 -9.34 -18.44 -2.02
N ARG A 44 -10.34 -19.17 -2.51
CA ARG A 44 -11.65 -18.58 -2.82
C ARG A 44 -12.32 -18.02 -1.57
N ALA A 45 -12.38 -18.77 -0.48
CA ALA A 45 -12.95 -18.29 0.78
C ALA A 45 -12.25 -17.01 1.26
N MET A 46 -10.92 -16.95 1.16
CA MET A 46 -10.15 -15.79 1.53
C MET A 46 -10.50 -14.55 0.70
N VAL A 47 -10.51 -14.63 -0.63
CA VAL A 47 -10.82 -13.46 -1.47
C VAL A 47 -12.27 -13.00 -1.33
N TYR A 48 -13.19 -13.90 -0.98
CA TYR A 48 -14.59 -13.56 -0.68
C TYR A 48 -14.81 -13.07 0.76
N SER A 49 -13.80 -13.10 1.63
CA SER A 49 -13.89 -12.57 3.00
C SER A 49 -13.59 -11.08 3.10
N LEU A 50 -13.28 -10.42 1.97
CA LEU A 50 -13.04 -8.98 1.92
C LEU A 50 -14.24 -8.21 2.49
N THR A 51 -14.00 -7.31 3.42
CA THR A 51 -15.05 -6.56 4.13
C THR A 51 -14.94 -5.07 3.81
N ASP A 52 -16.03 -4.45 3.37
CA ASP A 52 -16.14 -2.99 3.23
C ASP A 52 -16.38 -2.36 4.60
N LEU A 53 -15.42 -1.60 5.10
CA LEU A 53 -15.46 -0.96 6.42
C LEU A 53 -16.44 0.23 6.49
N GLU A 54 -16.97 0.67 5.35
CA GLU A 54 -17.98 1.74 5.28
C GLU A 54 -19.38 1.24 4.89
N GLY A 55 -19.57 -0.08 4.86
CA GLY A 55 -20.88 -0.68 4.65
C GLY A 55 -21.50 -0.37 3.30
N LYS A 56 -20.77 -0.56 2.21
CA LYS A 56 -21.14 -0.41 0.78
C LYS A 56 -20.66 0.87 0.09
N LYS A 57 -19.84 1.70 0.73
CA LYS A 57 -19.25 2.86 0.03
C LYS A 57 -18.09 2.48 -0.86
N GLY A 58 -17.44 1.32 -0.61
CA GLY A 58 -16.39 0.79 -1.47
C GLY A 58 -15.11 1.61 -1.52
N ARG A 59 -14.77 2.31 -0.44
CA ARG A 59 -13.61 3.21 -0.36
C ARG A 59 -12.47 2.65 0.48
N ILE A 60 -12.79 1.78 1.42
CA ILE A 60 -11.82 1.11 2.28
C ILE A 60 -12.30 -0.29 2.60
N TYR A 61 -11.41 -1.24 2.36
CA TYR A 61 -11.66 -2.65 2.62
C TYR A 61 -10.63 -3.22 3.58
N GLU A 62 -10.99 -4.31 4.22
CA GLU A 62 -10.11 -5.10 5.09
C GLU A 62 -10.23 -6.57 4.73
N MET A 63 -9.09 -7.27 4.71
CA MET A 63 -9.06 -8.72 4.58
C MET A 63 -7.95 -9.35 5.43
N THR A 64 -8.18 -10.60 5.84
CA THR A 64 -7.13 -11.44 6.42
C THR A 64 -6.62 -12.39 5.34
N TYR A 65 -5.35 -12.27 5.00
CA TYR A 65 -4.69 -13.15 4.05
C TYR A 65 -4.30 -14.46 4.75
N THR A 66 -5.03 -15.53 4.49
CA THR A 66 -4.97 -16.78 5.27
C THR A 66 -4.18 -17.91 4.60
N VAL A 67 -3.79 -17.73 3.34
CA VAL A 67 -3.01 -18.72 2.59
C VAL A 67 -1.54 -18.30 2.49
N ASP A 68 -0.67 -19.25 2.17
CA ASP A 68 0.74 -18.97 1.99
C ASP A 68 0.97 -18.16 0.71
N TYR A 69 1.54 -16.96 0.83
CA TYR A 69 1.95 -16.12 -0.31
C TYR A 69 3.39 -16.38 -0.76
N LYS A 70 4.06 -17.40 -0.18
CA LYS A 70 5.32 -17.99 -0.67
C LYS A 70 6.49 -17.00 -0.76
N LEU A 71 6.72 -16.25 0.34
CA LEU A 71 7.78 -15.23 0.37
C LEU A 71 9.17 -15.80 0.00
N ASP A 72 9.53 -16.97 0.52
CA ASP A 72 10.84 -17.57 0.24
C ASP A 72 11.02 -17.92 -1.24
N GLU A 73 9.93 -18.42 -1.89
CA GLU A 73 9.93 -18.64 -3.33
C GLU A 73 10.04 -17.32 -4.10
N ALA A 74 9.36 -16.25 -3.65
CA ALA A 74 9.42 -14.93 -4.28
C ALA A 74 10.83 -14.33 -4.23
N LEU A 75 11.51 -14.45 -3.09
CA LEU A 75 12.89 -14.00 -2.93
C LEU A 75 13.86 -14.78 -3.83
N GLN A 76 13.66 -16.11 -3.96
CA GLN A 76 14.46 -16.97 -4.85
C GLN A 76 14.14 -16.74 -6.33
N PHE A 77 12.92 -16.32 -6.66
CA PHE A 77 12.49 -16.04 -8.03
C PHE A 77 13.22 -14.85 -8.65
N GLY A 78 13.84 -14.01 -7.82
CA GLY A 78 14.61 -12.84 -8.25
C GLY A 78 13.73 -11.80 -8.95
N ILE A 79 12.63 -11.41 -8.31
CA ILE A 79 11.70 -10.42 -8.81
C ILE A 79 12.42 -9.06 -8.86
N ASP A 80 12.58 -8.54 -10.07
CA ASP A 80 13.29 -7.31 -10.41
C ASP A 80 12.40 -6.23 -11.04
N GLY A 81 11.08 -6.42 -10.95
CA GLY A 81 10.08 -5.49 -11.48
C GLY A 81 8.71 -6.12 -11.59
N THR A 82 7.72 -5.30 -12.02
CA THR A 82 6.31 -5.70 -12.09
C THR A 82 6.05 -6.87 -13.02
N THR A 83 6.80 -6.99 -14.12
CA THR A 83 6.64 -8.12 -15.06
C THR A 83 6.95 -9.45 -14.39
N LYS A 84 8.09 -9.55 -13.67
CA LYS A 84 8.43 -10.78 -12.94
C LYS A 84 7.51 -11.00 -11.73
N LEU A 85 7.09 -9.93 -11.05
CA LEU A 85 6.09 -10.06 -9.98
C LEU A 85 4.80 -10.69 -10.50
N ARG A 86 4.30 -10.25 -11.64
CA ARG A 86 3.11 -10.83 -12.28
C ARG A 86 3.30 -12.30 -12.65
N GLN A 87 4.47 -12.62 -13.23
CA GLN A 87 4.80 -14.01 -13.55
C GLN A 87 4.81 -14.86 -12.28
N PHE A 88 5.42 -14.37 -11.20
CA PHE A 88 5.42 -15.07 -9.92
C PHE A 88 4.01 -15.29 -9.39
N VAL A 89 3.16 -14.26 -9.33
CA VAL A 89 1.77 -14.36 -8.87
C VAL A 89 0.99 -15.37 -9.71
N ALA A 90 1.09 -15.27 -11.03
CA ALA A 90 0.37 -16.19 -11.93
C ALA A 90 0.83 -17.64 -11.80
N LEU A 91 2.13 -17.88 -11.62
CA LEU A 91 2.70 -19.23 -11.58
C LEU A 91 2.66 -19.88 -10.20
N ARG A 92 2.60 -19.09 -9.12
CA ARG A 92 2.75 -19.59 -7.75
C ARG A 92 1.53 -19.36 -6.85
N LEU A 93 0.74 -18.33 -7.11
CA LEU A 93 -0.39 -17.97 -6.26
C LEU A 93 -1.74 -18.32 -6.89
N PHE A 94 -1.84 -18.29 -8.22
CA PHE A 94 -3.03 -18.74 -8.92
C PHE A 94 -3.03 -20.27 -9.11
N ASP A 95 -4.21 -20.85 -9.29
CA ASP A 95 -4.38 -22.27 -9.59
C ASP A 95 -4.51 -22.51 -11.11
N LYS A 96 -4.87 -21.46 -11.85
CA LYS A 96 -4.95 -21.42 -13.32
C LYS A 96 -4.33 -20.12 -13.81
N LEU A 97 -3.74 -20.15 -14.99
CA LEU A 97 -3.21 -18.92 -15.60
C LEU A 97 -4.34 -17.94 -15.93
N PRO A 98 -4.17 -16.66 -15.67
CA PRO A 98 -5.15 -15.64 -15.98
C PRO A 98 -5.31 -15.48 -17.50
N THR A 99 -6.53 -15.19 -17.93
CA THR A 99 -6.82 -14.82 -19.32
C THR A 99 -6.54 -13.34 -19.61
N SER A 100 -6.49 -12.53 -18.56
CA SER A 100 -6.14 -11.09 -18.60
C SER A 100 -4.76 -10.84 -18.01
N GLN A 101 -4.14 -9.73 -18.42
CA GLN A 101 -2.87 -9.31 -17.81
C GLN A 101 -3.13 -8.50 -16.55
N LEU A 102 -2.23 -8.67 -15.54
CA LEU A 102 -2.16 -7.77 -14.40
C LEU A 102 -1.87 -6.32 -14.86
N PRO A 103 -2.48 -5.31 -14.26
CA PRO A 103 -2.29 -3.92 -14.67
C PRO A 103 -0.83 -3.48 -14.56
N THR A 104 -0.42 -2.56 -15.42
CA THR A 104 0.90 -1.95 -15.35
C THR A 104 0.86 -0.87 -14.27
N LEU A 105 1.76 -0.96 -13.31
CA LEU A 105 1.87 0.04 -12.26
C LEU A 105 2.54 1.29 -12.81
N THR A 106 1.90 2.44 -12.62
CA THR A 106 2.50 3.77 -12.87
C THR A 106 2.59 4.49 -11.52
N TYR A 107 3.76 5.03 -11.23
CA TYR A 107 4.07 5.61 -9.93
C TYR A 107 4.34 7.12 -10.08
N ASP A 108 3.31 7.94 -9.95
CA ASP A 108 3.48 9.40 -9.84
C ASP A 108 2.85 9.88 -8.54
N ALA A 109 3.51 9.53 -7.43
CA ALA A 109 3.02 9.75 -6.08
C ALA A 109 3.79 10.86 -5.37
N GLY A 110 3.09 11.66 -4.57
CA GLY A 110 3.66 12.46 -3.51
C GLY A 110 3.51 11.72 -2.18
N CYS A 111 4.39 11.95 -1.23
CA CYS A 111 4.30 11.30 0.08
C CYS A 111 4.91 12.18 1.18
N SER A 112 4.55 11.92 2.43
CA SER A 112 5.22 12.47 3.60
C SER A 112 5.28 11.43 4.71
N ALA A 113 6.37 11.36 5.45
CA ALA A 113 6.47 10.51 6.62
C ALA A 113 7.31 11.18 7.72
N PHE A 114 7.06 10.80 8.97
CA PHE A 114 7.85 11.23 10.12
C PHE A 114 7.76 10.21 11.26
N ALA A 115 8.71 10.32 12.22
CA ALA A 115 8.69 9.57 13.47
C ALA A 115 8.97 10.47 14.66
N CYS A 116 8.29 10.23 15.79
CA CYS A 116 8.51 10.96 17.03
C CYS A 116 8.01 10.15 18.24
N PRO A 117 8.54 10.43 19.46
CA PRO A 117 7.93 9.96 20.71
C PRO A 117 6.54 10.54 20.92
N ASP A 118 5.64 9.80 21.57
CA ASP A 118 4.38 10.34 22.10
C ASP A 118 4.70 11.22 23.33
N SER A 119 4.24 12.46 23.31
CA SER A 119 4.49 13.42 24.40
C SER A 119 3.77 13.09 25.72
N ARG A 120 2.84 12.13 25.74
CA ARG A 120 2.04 11.75 26.90
C ARG A 120 2.33 10.35 27.44
N SER A 121 3.11 9.57 26.71
CA SER A 121 3.46 8.20 27.09
C SER A 121 4.90 7.88 26.67
N ASN A 122 5.34 6.67 26.93
CA ASN A 122 6.62 6.16 26.41
C ASN A 122 6.47 5.48 25.04
N ASP A 123 5.36 5.71 24.37
CA ASP A 123 5.13 5.16 23.04
C ASP A 123 5.92 5.93 21.97
N TYR A 124 6.13 5.28 20.84
CA TYR A 124 6.70 5.89 19.65
C TYR A 124 5.67 5.89 18.52
N LEU A 125 5.65 6.97 17.75
CA LEU A 125 4.70 7.21 16.68
C LEU A 125 5.44 7.33 15.34
N MET A 126 4.81 6.83 14.28
CA MET A 126 5.15 7.15 12.91
C MET A 126 3.91 7.73 12.21
N GLY A 127 4.08 8.84 11.50
CA GLY A 127 3.03 9.44 10.68
C GLY A 127 3.33 9.27 9.20
N ARG A 128 2.30 9.06 8.37
CA ARG A 128 2.42 8.85 6.93
C ARG A 128 1.25 9.46 6.16
N ASN A 129 1.52 10.20 5.08
CA ASN A 129 0.56 10.50 4.02
C ASN A 129 0.96 9.77 2.74
N PHE A 130 0.02 9.07 2.13
CA PHE A 130 0.12 8.59 0.77
C PHE A 130 -0.67 9.50 -0.16
N ASP A 131 0.02 10.13 -1.09
CA ASP A 131 -0.56 11.07 -2.03
C ASP A 131 -0.43 10.50 -3.44
N PHE A 132 -1.56 10.29 -4.12
CA PHE A 132 -1.56 9.76 -5.48
C PHE A 132 -2.76 10.30 -6.27
N ASN A 133 -2.54 10.68 -7.52
CA ASN A 133 -3.62 11.09 -8.42
C ASN A 133 -4.21 9.89 -9.15
N HIS A 134 -5.44 9.57 -8.82
CA HIS A 134 -6.22 8.59 -9.55
C HIS A 134 -7.07 9.31 -10.60
N PHE A 135 -6.51 9.58 -11.77
CA PHE A 135 -7.28 10.13 -12.88
C PHE A 135 -7.84 9.01 -13.75
N ALA A 136 -9.07 9.17 -14.20
CA ALA A 136 -9.63 8.34 -15.25
C ALA A 136 -8.79 8.52 -16.53
N PRO A 137 -8.50 7.43 -17.29
CA PRO A 137 -7.63 7.47 -18.45
C PRO A 137 -8.00 8.58 -19.43
N GLY A 138 -7.01 9.42 -19.78
CA GLY A 138 -7.17 10.53 -20.73
C GLY A 138 -8.01 11.72 -20.22
N THR A 139 -8.26 11.80 -18.92
CA THR A 139 -9.07 12.88 -18.32
C THR A 139 -8.37 13.50 -17.12
N THR A 140 -8.96 14.60 -16.58
CA THR A 140 -8.59 15.19 -15.29
C THR A 140 -9.60 14.84 -14.19
N ASN A 141 -10.55 13.95 -14.48
CA ASN A 141 -11.53 13.50 -13.50
C ASN A 141 -10.89 12.48 -12.56
N ARG A 142 -11.03 12.71 -11.26
CA ARG A 142 -10.54 11.74 -10.26
C ARG A 142 -11.47 10.56 -10.15
N GLU A 143 -10.89 9.39 -10.18
CA GLU A 143 -11.57 8.14 -9.82
C GLU A 143 -11.44 7.90 -8.32
N MET A 144 -12.47 7.31 -7.74
CA MET A 144 -12.41 6.77 -6.39
C MET A 144 -11.79 5.38 -6.44
N ILE A 145 -10.61 5.27 -5.87
CA ILE A 145 -9.88 4.00 -5.75
C ILE A 145 -9.89 3.57 -4.28
N PRO A 146 -10.23 2.32 -3.98
CA PRO A 146 -10.25 1.85 -2.61
C PRO A 146 -8.84 1.64 -2.05
N VAL A 147 -8.66 1.91 -0.76
CA VAL A 147 -7.55 1.38 0.01
C VAL A 147 -7.93 0.01 0.59
N ILE A 148 -6.99 -0.93 0.59
CA ILE A 148 -7.21 -2.28 1.10
C ILE A 148 -6.21 -2.55 2.23
N ALA A 149 -6.73 -2.73 3.45
CA ALA A 149 -5.96 -3.19 4.59
C ALA A 149 -5.82 -4.72 4.53
N VAL A 150 -4.58 -5.20 4.59
CA VAL A 150 -4.26 -6.63 4.45
C VAL A 150 -3.55 -7.11 5.71
N HIS A 151 -4.22 -7.95 6.47
CA HIS A 151 -3.63 -8.64 7.61
C HIS A 151 -2.97 -9.93 7.15
N THR A 152 -1.73 -10.15 7.56
CA THR A 152 -0.98 -11.38 7.27
C THR A 152 -0.47 -12.02 8.55
N ALA A 153 -0.37 -13.34 8.56
CA ALA A 153 0.21 -14.13 9.65
C ALA A 153 0.95 -15.35 9.06
N PRO A 154 2.09 -15.12 8.38
CA PRO A 154 2.82 -16.20 7.70
C PRO A 154 3.42 -17.18 8.70
N ALA A 155 3.48 -18.46 8.32
CA ALA A 155 4.14 -19.47 9.13
C ALA A 155 5.64 -19.16 9.26
N GLY A 156 6.13 -19.05 10.50
CA GLY A 156 7.54 -18.71 10.78
C GLY A 156 7.92 -17.25 10.56
N GLY A 157 6.96 -16.38 10.20
CA GLY A 157 7.14 -14.94 10.07
C GLY A 157 6.27 -14.16 11.04
N LYS A 158 6.38 -12.84 11.00
CA LYS A 158 5.66 -11.92 11.89
C LYS A 158 4.29 -11.58 11.33
N LYS A 159 3.30 -11.45 12.21
CA LYS A 159 2.00 -10.89 11.84
C LYS A 159 2.15 -9.42 11.47
N SER A 160 1.40 -8.97 10.48
CA SER A 160 1.42 -7.57 10.09
C SER A 160 0.07 -7.11 9.56
N VAL A 161 -0.12 -5.79 9.55
CA VAL A 161 -1.12 -5.12 8.72
C VAL A 161 -0.40 -4.19 7.76
N SER A 162 -0.80 -4.23 6.49
CA SER A 162 -0.25 -3.41 5.42
C SER A 162 -1.36 -2.83 4.57
N PHE A 163 -1.06 -1.75 3.84
CA PHE A 163 -2.05 -1.00 3.08
C PHE A 163 -1.66 -0.96 1.60
N VAL A 164 -2.65 -1.24 0.76
CA VAL A 164 -2.51 -1.36 -0.69
C VAL A 164 -3.49 -0.43 -1.37
N ASP A 165 -3.03 0.24 -2.41
CA ASP A 165 -3.88 1.01 -3.30
C ASP A 165 -4.56 0.06 -4.31
N GLY A 166 -5.88 0.08 -4.37
CA GLY A 166 -6.67 -0.75 -5.29
C GLY A 166 -6.31 -0.56 -6.76
N LYS A 167 -5.70 0.58 -7.12
CA LYS A 167 -5.22 0.84 -8.48
C LYS A 167 -4.18 -0.18 -8.94
N PHE A 168 -3.39 -0.72 -8.02
CA PHE A 168 -2.35 -1.70 -8.34
C PHE A 168 -2.90 -3.08 -8.75
N VAL A 169 -4.16 -3.32 -8.49
CA VAL A 169 -4.90 -4.52 -8.94
C VAL A 169 -6.06 -4.16 -9.87
N ASP A 170 -6.08 -2.92 -10.37
CA ASP A 170 -7.10 -2.38 -11.26
C ASP A 170 -8.52 -2.37 -10.68
N TYR A 171 -8.61 -2.15 -9.37
CA TYR A 171 -9.87 -2.04 -8.66
C TYR A 171 -10.23 -0.57 -8.42
N ASN A 172 -11.42 -0.21 -8.87
CA ASN A 172 -12.05 1.08 -8.58
C ASN A 172 -13.14 0.92 -7.50
N GLN A 173 -13.78 2.01 -7.15
CA GLN A 173 -14.94 1.98 -6.25
C GLN A 173 -16.03 1.06 -6.82
N GLY A 174 -16.48 0.13 -6.00
CA GLY A 174 -17.54 -0.81 -6.38
C GLY A 174 -17.05 -2.12 -7.02
N PHE A 175 -15.74 -2.30 -7.23
CA PHE A 175 -15.19 -3.54 -7.81
C PHE A 175 -15.72 -4.80 -7.11
N TYR A 176 -15.90 -4.76 -5.80
CA TYR A 176 -16.33 -5.92 -5.01
C TYR A 176 -17.79 -6.32 -5.26
N THR A 177 -18.63 -5.36 -5.64
CA THR A 177 -20.03 -5.60 -5.98
C THR A 177 -20.25 -5.79 -7.48
N ASP A 178 -19.27 -5.43 -8.31
CA ASP A 178 -19.34 -5.66 -9.76
C ASP A 178 -19.09 -7.14 -10.06
N LYS A 179 -20.13 -7.79 -10.58
CA LYS A 179 -20.09 -9.20 -10.99
C LYS A 179 -19.09 -9.52 -12.10
N ASN A 180 -18.53 -8.50 -12.77
CA ASN A 180 -17.53 -8.66 -13.81
C ASN A 180 -16.10 -8.52 -13.28
N SER A 181 -15.91 -8.07 -12.04
CA SER A 181 -14.59 -7.98 -11.42
C SER A 181 -14.02 -9.35 -11.10
N ASP A 182 -12.75 -9.57 -11.41
CA ASP A 182 -12.04 -10.79 -11.04
C ASP A 182 -11.31 -10.61 -9.71
N LEU A 183 -11.79 -11.24 -8.65
CA LEU A 183 -11.21 -11.19 -7.31
C LEU A 183 -9.92 -12.01 -7.17
N SER A 184 -9.51 -12.78 -8.16
CA SER A 184 -8.24 -13.54 -8.11
C SER A 184 -7.05 -12.63 -7.89
N MET A 185 -7.14 -11.37 -8.33
CA MET A 185 -6.09 -10.37 -8.18
C MET A 185 -5.76 -10.02 -6.72
N LEU A 186 -6.69 -10.25 -5.77
CA LEU A 186 -6.44 -10.10 -4.34
C LEU A 186 -5.30 -11.00 -3.83
N MET A 187 -4.98 -12.07 -4.57
CA MET A 187 -3.81 -12.93 -4.26
C MET A 187 -2.47 -12.18 -4.36
N ALA A 188 -2.39 -11.08 -5.10
CA ALA A 188 -1.16 -10.29 -5.26
C ALA A 188 -0.92 -9.29 -4.12
N LEU A 189 -1.92 -9.00 -3.29
CA LEU A 189 -1.88 -7.90 -2.30
C LEU A 189 -0.68 -7.95 -1.34
N PRO A 190 -0.19 -9.10 -0.85
CA PRO A 190 0.99 -9.14 0.01
C PRO A 190 2.25 -8.54 -0.63
N TYR A 191 2.29 -8.44 -1.97
CA TYR A 191 3.41 -7.90 -2.74
C TYR A 191 3.16 -6.53 -3.36
N LEU A 192 2.09 -5.84 -2.97
CA LEU A 192 1.69 -4.55 -3.52
C LEU A 192 1.54 -3.47 -2.43
N LEU A 193 2.03 -3.74 -1.23
CA LEU A 193 1.95 -2.84 -0.09
C LEU A 193 2.80 -1.57 -0.29
N LEU A 194 2.33 -0.47 0.27
CA LEU A 194 3.00 0.84 0.24
C LEU A 194 3.50 1.28 1.61
N ASP A 195 2.93 0.71 2.65
CA ASP A 195 3.29 0.89 4.05
C ASP A 195 2.67 -0.22 4.91
N GLY A 196 3.07 -0.30 6.17
CA GLY A 196 2.55 -1.26 7.12
C GLY A 196 3.36 -1.35 8.40
N ILE A 197 2.83 -2.10 9.36
CA ILE A 197 3.43 -2.39 10.66
C ILE A 197 3.32 -3.87 10.99
N ASN A 198 4.28 -4.41 11.72
CA ASN A 198 4.25 -5.78 12.20
C ASN A 198 4.05 -5.88 13.74
N GLU A 199 3.93 -7.10 14.24
CA GLU A 199 3.67 -7.39 15.66
C GLU A 199 4.81 -7.04 16.62
N GLU A 200 6.02 -6.75 16.10
CA GLU A 200 7.12 -6.25 16.89
C GLU A 200 7.12 -4.71 16.99
N GLY A 201 6.23 -4.05 16.24
CA GLY A 201 6.14 -2.61 16.17
C GLY A 201 7.13 -1.98 15.19
N PHE A 202 7.72 -2.79 14.31
CA PHE A 202 8.46 -2.27 13.16
C PHE A 202 7.48 -1.84 12.07
N ALA A 203 7.62 -0.61 11.60
CA ALA A 203 6.84 -0.05 10.51
C ALA A 203 7.73 0.43 9.37
N VAL A 204 7.25 0.30 8.14
CA VAL A 204 7.95 0.71 6.93
C VAL A 204 6.99 1.35 5.94
N SER A 205 7.45 2.37 5.26
CA SER A 205 6.76 3.00 4.12
C SER A 205 7.74 3.33 3.01
N VAL A 206 7.24 3.43 1.78
CA VAL A 206 8.00 3.92 0.62
C VAL A 206 7.50 5.27 0.18
N LEU A 207 8.44 6.13 -0.22
CA LEU A 207 8.15 7.44 -0.78
C LEU A 207 8.92 7.58 -2.11
N LYS A 208 8.21 8.04 -3.15
CA LYS A 208 8.81 8.23 -4.48
C LYS A 208 9.89 9.31 -4.44
N LEU A 209 10.93 9.06 -5.18
CA LEU A 209 12.01 10.02 -5.49
C LEU A 209 12.04 10.32 -6.98
N ASP A 210 12.32 11.57 -7.32
CA ASP A 210 12.74 11.91 -8.68
C ASP A 210 14.24 11.61 -8.83
N GLY A 211 14.66 11.26 -10.03
CA GLY A 211 16.06 10.98 -10.32
C GLY A 211 16.27 9.72 -11.16
N LEU A 212 17.47 9.21 -11.13
CA LEU A 212 17.81 7.98 -11.82
C LEU A 212 17.09 6.79 -11.18
N PRO A 213 16.40 5.96 -11.97
CA PRO A 213 15.77 4.74 -11.44
C PRO A 213 16.76 3.86 -10.67
N THR A 214 16.30 3.29 -9.57
CA THR A 214 17.16 2.46 -8.72
C THR A 214 17.58 1.18 -9.43
N LYS A 215 18.90 0.92 -9.47
CA LYS A 215 19.49 -0.31 -9.96
C LYS A 215 20.84 -0.56 -9.30
N GLN A 216 20.90 -1.54 -8.41
CA GLN A 216 22.14 -2.07 -7.87
C GLN A 216 22.61 -3.28 -8.69
N GLU A 217 23.91 -3.52 -8.76
CA GLU A 217 24.50 -4.55 -9.63
C GLU A 217 25.71 -5.22 -8.96
N ASP A 218 25.56 -5.60 -7.69
CA ASP A 218 26.56 -6.43 -7.00
C ASP A 218 26.39 -7.90 -7.46
N ALA A 219 27.44 -8.48 -8.04
CA ALA A 219 27.38 -9.82 -8.61
C ALA A 219 27.08 -10.92 -7.58
N ASP A 220 27.39 -10.66 -6.31
CA ASP A 220 27.25 -11.64 -5.22
C ASP A 220 25.89 -11.55 -4.52
N LYS A 221 25.01 -10.61 -4.93
CA LYS A 221 23.72 -10.39 -4.27
C LYS A 221 22.53 -10.68 -5.19
N PRO A 222 21.49 -11.37 -4.68
CA PRO A 222 20.25 -11.53 -5.41
C PRO A 222 19.53 -10.19 -5.60
N THR A 223 18.75 -10.07 -6.67
CA THR A 223 17.94 -8.88 -6.95
C THR A 223 16.60 -8.96 -6.25
N ILE A 224 16.15 -7.81 -5.71
CA ILE A 224 14.84 -7.65 -5.08
C ILE A 224 14.12 -6.39 -5.58
N PHE A 225 12.82 -6.53 -5.80
CA PHE A 225 11.92 -5.43 -6.12
C PHE A 225 11.39 -4.76 -4.86
N THR A 226 11.18 -3.44 -4.88
CA THR A 226 10.86 -2.63 -3.69
C THR A 226 9.69 -3.17 -2.86
N THR A 227 8.57 -3.57 -3.47
CA THR A 227 7.41 -4.05 -2.71
C THR A 227 7.61 -5.46 -2.15
N VAL A 228 8.42 -6.29 -2.81
CA VAL A 228 8.86 -7.59 -2.27
C VAL A 228 9.79 -7.39 -1.08
N ALA A 229 10.68 -6.40 -1.15
CA ALA A 229 11.52 -6.02 -0.01
C ALA A 229 10.67 -5.57 1.18
N MET A 230 9.65 -4.73 0.98
CA MET A 230 8.76 -4.32 2.06
C MET A 230 8.05 -5.51 2.71
N ARG A 231 7.57 -6.48 1.90
CA ARG A 231 6.96 -7.71 2.44
C ARG A 231 7.97 -8.50 3.28
N MET A 232 9.17 -8.67 2.78
CA MET A 232 10.26 -9.34 3.51
C MET A 232 10.55 -8.65 4.85
N LEU A 233 10.64 -7.32 4.85
CA LEU A 233 10.90 -6.55 6.08
C LEU A 233 9.77 -6.71 7.10
N LEU A 234 8.51 -6.61 6.69
CA LEU A 234 7.37 -6.79 7.61
C LEU A 234 7.29 -8.21 8.17
N ASP A 235 7.67 -9.22 7.40
CA ASP A 235 7.65 -10.61 7.87
C ASP A 235 8.80 -10.96 8.80
N ARG A 236 9.95 -10.26 8.70
CA ARG A 236 11.20 -10.73 9.30
C ARG A 236 11.87 -9.75 10.25
N ALA A 237 11.79 -8.45 10.02
CA ALA A 237 12.47 -7.46 10.85
C ALA A 237 11.69 -7.16 12.13
N SER A 238 12.39 -7.07 13.26
CA SER A 238 11.86 -6.57 14.53
C SER A 238 12.25 -5.10 14.76
N THR A 239 13.39 -4.69 14.19
CA THR A 239 13.98 -3.38 14.41
C THR A 239 14.43 -2.75 13.10
N VAL A 240 14.63 -1.43 13.13
CA VAL A 240 15.21 -0.67 12.02
C VAL A 240 16.59 -1.21 11.65
N GLN A 241 17.42 -1.58 12.63
CA GLN A 241 18.76 -2.10 12.38
C GLN A 241 18.75 -3.47 11.67
N GLU A 242 17.82 -4.36 12.07
CA GLU A 242 17.65 -5.65 11.38
C GLU A 242 17.18 -5.43 9.94
N ALA A 243 16.27 -4.49 9.72
CA ALA A 243 15.74 -4.16 8.38
C ALA A 243 16.85 -3.65 7.44
N ILE A 244 17.73 -2.76 7.93
CA ILE A 244 18.90 -2.27 7.19
C ILE A 244 19.79 -3.46 6.78
N GLY A 245 20.17 -4.33 7.75
CA GLY A 245 21.00 -5.48 7.48
C GLY A 245 20.38 -6.48 6.48
N MET A 246 19.03 -6.60 6.46
CA MET A 246 18.35 -7.41 5.46
C MET A 246 18.43 -6.78 4.07
N LEU A 247 18.22 -5.47 3.94
CA LEU A 247 18.31 -4.77 2.65
C LEU A 247 19.73 -4.84 2.05
N GLU A 248 20.75 -4.83 2.88
CA GLU A 248 22.16 -4.97 2.47
C GLU A 248 22.48 -6.30 1.77
N GLN A 249 21.65 -7.34 1.96
CA GLN A 249 21.84 -8.63 1.34
C GLN A 249 21.34 -8.71 -0.12
N TYR A 250 20.71 -7.68 -0.62
CA TYR A 250 20.06 -7.68 -1.93
C TYR A 250 20.50 -6.51 -2.79
N ASN A 251 20.38 -6.69 -4.10
CA ASN A 251 20.38 -5.61 -5.08
C ASN A 251 18.97 -5.07 -5.26
N MET A 252 18.73 -3.84 -4.81
CA MET A 252 17.44 -3.16 -5.06
C MET A 252 17.31 -2.79 -6.53
N CYS A 253 16.15 -3.10 -7.12
CA CYS A 253 15.89 -2.85 -8.53
C CYS A 253 14.49 -2.26 -8.77
N MET A 254 14.44 -1.12 -9.46
CA MET A 254 13.24 -0.41 -9.91
C MET A 254 13.42 0.20 -11.30
N ASP A 255 14.47 -0.18 -12.02
CA ASP A 255 14.84 0.42 -13.31
C ASP A 255 13.81 0.13 -14.41
N LYS A 256 13.17 -1.02 -14.37
CA LYS A 256 12.13 -1.40 -15.34
C LYS A 256 10.87 -0.55 -15.22
N GLU A 257 10.55 -0.10 -14.04
CA GLU A 257 9.45 0.82 -13.73
C GLU A 257 9.87 2.28 -13.87
N LYS A 258 11.15 2.56 -14.19
CA LYS A 258 11.71 3.90 -14.28
C LYS A 258 11.46 4.72 -13.01
N ALA A 259 11.61 4.09 -11.86
CA ALA A 259 11.28 4.66 -10.57
C ALA A 259 12.44 4.58 -9.57
N SER A 260 12.43 5.47 -8.60
CA SER A 260 13.26 5.43 -7.41
C SER A 260 12.42 5.73 -6.19
N TYR A 261 12.77 5.10 -5.07
CA TYR A 261 12.12 5.28 -3.79
C TYR A 261 13.16 5.32 -2.68
N HIS A 262 12.81 6.01 -1.59
CA HIS A 262 13.44 5.73 -0.31
C HIS A 262 12.46 5.01 0.63
N PHE A 263 13.00 4.22 1.53
CA PHE A 263 12.25 3.68 2.64
C PHE A 263 12.33 4.63 3.82
N PHE A 264 11.20 4.88 4.46
CA PHE A 264 11.15 5.43 5.80
C PHE A 264 10.73 4.32 6.76
N MET A 265 11.55 4.05 7.75
CA MET A 265 11.36 2.97 8.72
C MET A 265 11.41 3.51 10.12
N ALA A 266 10.60 2.94 11.02
CA ALA A 266 10.64 3.24 12.45
C ALA A 266 10.24 2.00 13.26
N ASP A 267 10.66 1.90 14.51
CA ASP A 267 10.33 0.78 15.37
C ASP A 267 9.94 1.18 16.80
N ALA A 268 9.48 0.18 17.57
CA ALA A 268 9.00 0.38 18.94
C ALA A 268 10.11 0.76 19.95
N THR A 269 11.39 0.71 19.57
CA THR A 269 12.50 1.19 20.41
C THR A 269 12.69 2.70 20.28
N GLY A 270 12.09 3.31 19.25
CA GLY A 270 12.20 4.71 18.91
C GLY A 270 13.26 5.00 17.85
N ASP A 271 13.89 3.96 17.33
CA ASP A 271 14.79 4.09 16.17
C ASP A 271 14.00 4.35 14.90
N TYR A 272 14.61 5.11 14.00
CA TYR A 272 14.08 5.40 12.66
C TYR A 272 15.24 5.54 11.67
N ALA A 273 14.96 5.25 10.41
CA ALA A 273 15.93 5.39 9.34
C ALA A 273 15.27 5.80 8.03
N ILE A 274 16.07 6.47 7.20
CA ILE A 274 15.80 6.67 5.78
C ILE A 274 16.83 5.85 5.02
N VAL A 275 16.36 4.97 4.12
CA VAL A 275 17.23 4.20 3.24
C VAL A 275 17.06 4.68 1.82
N GLU A 276 18.12 5.21 1.24
CA GLU A 276 18.20 5.71 -0.12
C GLU A 276 19.18 4.89 -0.96
N TYR A 277 18.94 4.87 -2.26
CA TYR A 277 19.82 4.24 -3.23
C TYR A 277 20.40 5.34 -4.13
N THR A 278 21.67 5.65 -3.95
CA THR A 278 22.25 6.91 -4.39
C THR A 278 23.41 6.73 -5.37
N ASN A 279 23.59 7.69 -6.25
CA ASN A 279 24.78 7.84 -7.05
C ASN A 279 25.03 9.34 -7.30
N ALA A 280 26.20 9.85 -6.96
CA ALA A 280 26.57 11.26 -7.19
C ALA A 280 26.49 11.63 -8.67
N ASP A 281 26.75 10.69 -9.57
CA ASP A 281 26.46 10.79 -10.99
C ASP A 281 25.06 10.20 -11.27
N THR A 282 24.05 11.06 -11.25
CA THR A 282 22.63 10.66 -11.43
C THR A 282 22.30 10.10 -12.82
N LEU A 283 23.27 10.04 -13.73
CA LEU A 283 23.12 9.47 -15.05
C LEU A 283 23.72 8.07 -15.19
N LYS A 284 24.31 7.53 -14.14
CA LYS A 284 25.00 6.23 -14.15
C LYS A 284 24.53 5.27 -13.07
N HIS A 285 24.46 3.99 -13.41
CA HIS A 285 24.39 2.88 -12.49
C HIS A 285 25.79 2.31 -12.20
N PRO A 286 25.99 1.49 -11.16
CA PRO A 286 24.97 1.13 -10.14
C PRO A 286 24.79 2.17 -9.05
N ASN A 287 23.64 2.14 -8.38
CA ASN A 287 23.41 2.90 -7.14
C ASN A 287 24.06 2.20 -5.94
N LYS A 288 24.30 2.96 -4.87
CA LYS A 288 24.71 2.44 -3.56
C LYS A 288 23.63 2.70 -2.54
N MET A 289 23.44 1.76 -1.62
CA MET A 289 22.55 1.96 -0.49
C MET A 289 23.21 2.91 0.53
N GLU A 290 22.46 3.92 0.96
CA GLU A 290 22.81 4.79 2.10
C GLU A 290 21.68 4.69 3.14
N ALA A 291 22.02 4.23 4.34
CA ALA A 291 21.12 4.19 5.48
C ALA A 291 21.42 5.37 6.41
N LEU A 292 20.46 6.27 6.57
CA LEU A 292 20.58 7.50 7.31
C LEU A 292 19.78 7.39 8.60
N GLN A 293 20.44 7.58 9.74
CA GLN A 293 19.85 7.39 11.07
C GLN A 293 20.21 8.55 12.01
N GLY A 294 19.47 8.67 13.07
CA GLY A 294 19.93 9.21 14.34
C GLY A 294 20.05 10.72 14.51
N ASN A 295 19.39 11.55 13.69
CA ASN A 295 19.32 12.97 13.99
C ASN A 295 17.95 13.60 13.70
N ASP A 296 17.64 14.71 14.37
CA ASP A 296 16.32 15.34 14.27
C ASP A 296 15.98 15.85 12.86
N THR A 297 16.97 16.08 11.98
CA THR A 297 16.72 16.47 10.59
C THR A 297 16.19 15.33 9.73
N LEU A 298 16.40 14.08 10.16
CA LEU A 298 15.98 12.88 9.47
C LEU A 298 14.66 12.29 10.03
N ARG A 299 14.04 12.97 11.02
CA ARG A 299 12.76 12.53 11.59
C ARG A 299 11.59 12.64 10.62
N CYS A 300 11.74 13.37 9.52
CA CYS A 300 10.72 13.49 8.51
C CYS A 300 11.32 13.52 7.10
N VAL A 301 10.54 13.04 6.13
CA VAL A 301 10.89 13.01 4.72
C VAL A 301 9.68 13.30 3.84
N THR A 302 9.97 13.68 2.60
CA THR A 302 8.99 13.80 1.51
C THR A 302 9.59 13.18 0.23
N ASN A 303 9.58 13.87 -0.91
CA ASN A 303 9.91 13.27 -2.21
C ASN A 303 11.23 13.81 -2.80
N PHE A 304 12.26 13.98 -1.99
CA PHE A 304 13.61 14.31 -2.44
C PHE A 304 14.66 13.58 -1.60
N TYR A 305 15.87 13.46 -2.15
CA TYR A 305 16.97 12.81 -1.44
C TYR A 305 17.49 13.68 -0.29
N VAL A 306 17.71 13.06 0.85
CA VAL A 306 18.26 13.69 2.06
C VAL A 306 19.70 13.24 2.35
N SER A 307 20.20 12.23 1.62
CA SER A 307 21.59 11.74 1.77
C SER A 307 22.60 12.81 1.41
N PRO A 308 23.76 12.82 2.10
CA PRO A 308 24.86 13.72 1.76
C PRO A 308 25.33 13.60 0.30
N THR A 309 25.37 12.37 -0.22
CA THR A 309 25.76 12.09 -1.62
C THR A 309 24.87 12.84 -2.62
N MET A 310 23.57 12.91 -2.37
CA MET A 310 22.60 13.50 -3.28
C MET A 310 22.22 14.94 -2.95
N ALA A 311 22.61 15.47 -1.77
CA ALA A 311 22.12 16.74 -1.24
C ALA A 311 22.22 17.93 -2.21
N ASN A 312 23.29 17.99 -3.00
CA ASN A 312 23.57 19.08 -3.94
C ASN A 312 23.16 18.77 -5.39
N THR A 313 22.54 17.62 -5.65
CA THR A 313 21.96 17.32 -6.96
C THR A 313 20.62 18.03 -7.13
N MET A 314 20.10 18.11 -8.36
CA MET A 314 18.79 18.70 -8.63
C MET A 314 17.62 17.97 -7.90
N HIS A 315 17.83 16.74 -7.43
CA HIS A 315 16.86 15.93 -6.71
C HIS A 315 17.10 15.87 -5.20
N GLY A 316 18.15 16.55 -4.71
CA GLY A 316 18.53 16.55 -3.30
C GLY A 316 17.92 17.70 -2.50
N ILE A 317 18.05 17.63 -1.19
CA ILE A 317 17.47 18.55 -0.21
C ILE A 317 17.81 20.03 -0.49
N ASN A 318 18.97 20.34 -1.10
CA ASN A 318 19.37 21.71 -1.34
C ASN A 318 18.71 22.33 -2.59
N HIS A 319 18.29 21.52 -3.57
CA HIS A 319 17.84 22.00 -4.89
C HIS A 319 16.45 21.53 -5.30
N SER A 320 16.00 20.33 -4.89
CA SER A 320 14.69 19.83 -5.28
C SER A 320 13.57 20.72 -4.77
N ASP A 321 12.57 20.98 -5.59
CA ASP A 321 11.32 21.65 -5.21
C ASP A 321 10.20 20.65 -4.85
N HIS A 322 10.32 19.41 -5.33
CA HIS A 322 9.30 18.37 -5.09
C HIS A 322 9.19 18.02 -3.61
N GLY A 323 8.07 18.35 -3.01
CA GLY A 323 7.81 18.08 -1.59
C GLY A 323 8.50 19.00 -0.58
N LYS A 324 9.34 19.95 -1.02
CA LYS A 324 10.15 20.79 -0.12
C LYS A 324 9.33 21.65 0.83
N VAL A 325 8.20 22.19 0.41
CA VAL A 325 7.31 22.96 1.27
C VAL A 325 6.66 22.07 2.32
N ARG A 326 6.19 20.87 1.92
CA ARG A 326 5.64 19.88 2.85
C ARG A 326 6.69 19.47 3.89
N TYR A 327 7.92 19.24 3.46
CA TYR A 327 9.04 18.93 4.35
C TYR A 327 9.29 20.06 5.37
N LYS A 328 9.38 21.32 4.91
CA LYS A 328 9.58 22.47 5.79
C LYS A 328 8.48 22.61 6.82
N ASN A 329 7.22 22.49 6.38
CA ASN A 329 6.05 22.59 7.27
C ASN A 329 6.03 21.46 8.31
N LEU A 330 6.31 20.23 7.87
CA LEU A 330 6.36 19.07 8.74
C LEU A 330 7.48 19.19 9.78
N ARG A 331 8.67 19.61 9.34
CA ARG A 331 9.81 19.82 10.22
C ARG A 331 9.56 20.96 11.23
N SER A 332 8.97 22.07 10.77
CA SER A 332 8.60 23.19 11.66
C SER A 332 7.60 22.74 12.72
N GLY A 333 6.55 22.02 12.31
CA GLY A 333 5.55 21.51 13.25
C GLY A 333 6.13 20.49 14.25
N LEU A 334 7.06 19.64 13.84
CA LEU A 334 7.77 18.76 14.77
C LEU A 334 8.63 19.56 15.75
N LEU A 335 9.30 20.63 15.29
CA LEU A 335 10.09 21.52 16.15
C LEU A 335 9.21 22.26 17.14
N ASP A 336 8.05 22.76 16.73
CA ASP A 336 7.08 23.44 17.61
C ASP A 336 6.60 22.52 18.75
N TYR A 337 6.57 21.22 18.52
CA TYR A 337 6.29 20.18 19.53
C TYR A 337 7.54 19.62 20.22
N ASN A 338 8.69 20.26 20.03
CA ASN A 338 9.97 19.78 20.56
C ASN A 338 10.22 18.29 20.21
N TYR A 339 9.89 17.92 18.98
CA TYR A 339 10.01 16.57 18.40
C TYR A 339 9.24 15.47 19.16
N LYS A 340 8.20 15.83 19.93
CA LYS A 340 7.32 14.91 20.65
C LYS A 340 5.88 15.33 20.42
N ALA A 341 5.05 14.43 19.90
CA ALA A 341 3.67 14.77 19.55
C ALA A 341 2.69 13.75 20.14
N THR A 342 1.53 14.21 20.60
CA THR A 342 0.42 13.28 20.87
C THR A 342 -0.10 12.68 19.55
N PRO A 343 -0.82 11.53 19.55
CA PRO A 343 -1.43 11.02 18.33
C PRO A 343 -2.32 12.04 17.59
N ALA A 344 -3.04 12.90 18.33
CA ALA A 344 -3.84 13.96 17.73
C ALA A 344 -2.98 15.05 17.06
N GLN A 345 -1.87 15.45 17.69
CA GLN A 345 -0.92 16.37 17.09
C GLN A 345 -0.20 15.76 15.88
N ALA A 346 0.18 14.48 15.95
CA ALA A 346 0.73 13.73 14.83
C ALA A 346 -0.24 13.73 13.64
N LYS A 347 -1.54 13.47 13.86
CA LYS A 347 -2.59 13.63 12.85
C LYS A 347 -2.67 15.07 12.33
N GLY A 348 -2.54 16.08 13.19
CA GLY A 348 -2.51 17.49 12.79
C GLY A 348 -1.33 17.84 11.88
N LEU A 349 -0.14 17.27 12.14
CA LEU A 349 1.01 17.40 11.25
C LEU A 349 0.75 16.83 9.86
N LEU A 350 0.11 15.68 9.78
CA LEU A 350 -0.30 15.08 8.50
C LEU A 350 -1.31 15.95 7.76
N GLN A 351 -2.24 16.59 8.48
CA GLN A 351 -3.21 17.53 7.89
C GLN A 351 -2.53 18.73 7.23
N ILE A 352 -1.50 19.30 7.87
CA ILE A 352 -0.77 20.47 7.37
C ILE A 352 -0.05 20.16 6.06
N VAL A 353 0.40 18.92 5.87
CA VAL A 353 1.17 18.51 4.67
C VAL A 353 0.37 17.66 3.69
N ALA A 354 -0.93 17.46 3.93
CA ALA A 354 -1.81 16.74 3.03
C ALA A 354 -2.04 17.51 1.74
N GLN A 355 -2.00 16.82 0.61
CA GLN A 355 -2.23 17.39 -0.71
C GLN A 355 -3.71 17.32 -1.10
N GLY A 356 -4.22 18.35 -1.76
CA GLY A 356 -5.61 18.47 -2.16
C GLY A 356 -5.81 19.11 -3.53
N PRO A 357 -7.05 19.08 -4.07
CA PRO A 357 -7.32 19.52 -5.43
C PRO A 357 -7.04 21.02 -5.68
N ASN A 358 -7.04 21.82 -4.62
CA ASN A 358 -6.81 23.27 -4.68
C ASN A 358 -5.44 23.68 -4.12
N ASP A 359 -4.57 22.72 -3.86
CA ASP A 359 -3.23 23.00 -3.39
C ASP A 359 -2.40 23.46 -4.58
N SER A 360 -2.05 24.75 -4.62
CA SER A 360 -1.25 25.36 -5.70
C SER A 360 0.15 24.75 -5.84
N GLN A 361 0.55 23.93 -4.87
CA GLN A 361 1.84 23.24 -4.84
C GLN A 361 1.75 21.76 -5.24
N SER A 362 0.55 21.28 -5.52
CA SER A 362 0.26 19.89 -5.83
C SER A 362 -0.14 19.72 -7.29
N SER A 363 0.81 19.77 -8.20
CA SER A 363 0.57 19.27 -9.56
C SER A 363 0.46 17.74 -9.61
N THR A 364 0.84 17.02 -8.54
CA THR A 364 1.15 15.60 -8.57
C THR A 364 0.37 14.72 -7.61
N GLY A 365 -0.44 15.25 -6.68
CA GLY A 365 -1.03 14.35 -5.69
C GLY A 365 -2.30 14.84 -5.03
N PHE A 366 -3.09 13.87 -4.60
CA PHE A 366 -4.17 14.03 -3.67
C PHE A 366 -3.97 13.00 -2.55
N THR A 367 -4.04 13.41 -1.28
CA THR A 367 -3.84 12.50 -0.16
C THR A 367 -4.97 11.47 -0.12
N GLN A 368 -4.63 10.23 -0.44
CA GLN A 368 -5.53 9.09 -0.46
C GLN A 368 -5.79 8.59 0.95
N TRP A 369 -4.71 8.46 1.76
CA TRP A 369 -4.83 8.17 3.18
C TRP A 369 -3.74 8.82 4.00
N SER A 370 -4.02 8.96 5.29
CA SER A 370 -3.13 9.49 6.32
C SER A 370 -3.19 8.58 7.54
N GLU A 371 -2.04 8.18 8.03
CA GLU A 371 -1.90 7.18 9.08
C GLU A 371 -1.03 7.70 10.22
N VAL A 372 -1.48 7.40 11.43
CA VAL A 372 -0.67 7.49 12.64
C VAL A 372 -0.51 6.08 13.20
N TYR A 373 0.68 5.54 13.06
CA TYR A 373 1.11 4.29 13.67
C TYR A 373 1.50 4.55 15.13
N ASN A 374 0.97 3.79 16.06
CA ASN A 374 1.54 3.66 17.39
C ASN A 374 2.40 2.38 17.41
N LEU A 375 3.71 2.56 17.28
CA LEU A 375 4.66 1.46 17.13
C LEU A 375 4.70 0.58 18.38
N SER A 376 4.61 1.20 19.56
CA SER A 376 4.65 0.50 20.85
C SER A 376 3.37 -0.33 21.09
N LYS A 377 2.21 0.14 20.60
CA LYS A 377 0.92 -0.56 20.72
C LYS A 377 0.59 -1.44 19.52
N ARG A 378 1.33 -1.35 18.42
CA ARG A 378 1.10 -2.07 17.16
C ARG A 378 -0.29 -1.77 16.59
N THR A 379 -0.67 -0.49 16.61
CA THR A 379 -1.95 -0.02 16.08
C THR A 379 -1.75 1.07 15.04
N VAL A 380 -2.72 1.18 14.13
CA VAL A 380 -2.74 2.19 13.08
C VAL A 380 -4.09 2.89 13.10
N SER A 381 -4.06 4.22 13.14
CA SER A 381 -5.23 5.08 13.05
C SER A 381 -5.19 5.79 11.70
N MET A 382 -6.12 5.47 10.80
CA MET A 382 -6.16 5.94 9.42
C MET A 382 -7.34 6.85 9.14
N SER A 383 -7.10 7.95 8.43
CA SER A 383 -8.12 8.77 7.76
C SER A 383 -7.93 8.67 6.25
N ILE A 384 -9.00 8.47 5.49
CA ILE A 384 -8.96 8.40 4.03
C ILE A 384 -9.46 9.70 3.40
N LEU A 385 -8.96 10.04 2.22
CA LEU A 385 -9.44 11.12 1.36
C LEU A 385 -9.56 12.47 2.08
N ARG A 386 -8.69 12.71 3.08
CA ARG A 386 -8.71 13.90 3.92
C ARG A 386 -9.98 14.09 4.76
N GLU A 387 -10.75 13.02 4.99
CA GLU A 387 -11.92 13.03 5.87
C GLU A 387 -11.47 12.89 7.35
N TRP A 388 -10.84 13.93 7.89
CA TRP A 388 -10.19 13.93 9.20
C TRP A 388 -11.12 13.68 10.39
N GLY A 389 -12.41 13.90 10.21
CA GLY A 389 -13.45 13.63 11.22
C GLY A 389 -13.77 12.14 11.38
N LYS A 390 -13.29 11.29 10.46
CA LYS A 390 -13.49 9.84 10.49
C LYS A 390 -12.15 9.12 10.54
N THR A 391 -12.06 8.12 11.39
CA THR A 391 -10.86 7.33 11.58
C THR A 391 -11.20 5.84 11.55
N PHE A 392 -10.37 5.06 10.89
CA PHE A 392 -10.39 3.61 10.88
C PHE A 392 -9.22 3.11 11.72
N GLU A 393 -9.49 2.15 12.60
CA GLU A 393 -8.48 1.63 13.53
C GLU A 393 -8.12 0.20 13.15
N PHE A 394 -6.82 -0.04 12.99
CA PHE A 394 -6.27 -1.36 12.72
C PHE A 394 -5.31 -1.74 13.84
N GLY A 395 -5.29 -3.00 14.22
CA GLY A 395 -4.40 -3.51 15.26
C GLY A 395 -3.92 -4.91 14.93
N ILE A 396 -2.70 -5.20 15.37
CA ILE A 396 -2.17 -6.55 15.34
C ILE A 396 -2.48 -7.16 16.69
N THR A 397 -3.69 -7.65 16.85
CA THR A 397 -4.09 -8.36 18.08
C THR A 397 -3.34 -9.69 18.15
N GLN A 398 -2.47 -9.81 19.15
CA GLN A 398 -2.14 -11.14 19.65
C GLN A 398 -3.45 -11.76 20.13
N LYS A 399 -4.05 -12.66 19.36
CA LYS A 399 -5.04 -13.57 19.93
C LYS A 399 -4.32 -14.37 21.01
N LYS A 400 -4.64 -14.06 22.28
CA LYS A 400 -4.23 -14.87 23.42
C LYS A 400 -4.71 -16.30 23.24
#